data_c8548187ff59e0d55c142f00f1856c3b
#
_entry.id   c8548187ff59e0d55c142f00f1856c3b
#
_cell.length_a   1.000
_cell.length_b   1.000
_cell.length_c   1.000
_cell.angle_alpha   90.00
_cell.angle_beta   90.00
_cell.angle_gamma   90.00
#
_symmetry.space_group_name_H-M   'P 1'
#
loop_
_entity.id
_entity.type
_entity.pdbx_description
1 polymer ?
#
loop_
_entity_poly.entity_id
_entity_poly.type
_entity_poly.pdbx_seq_one_letter_code
_entity_poly.pdbx_strand_id
1 'polypeptide(L)' 'MNYQHIENLLIRFRGQSVTIKTTSGGVYEGSISDVTNDYVALKAKNEGQEDNLVIVLLHSIESVSPQTN' A
#
# COMPACT_ATOMS: atom_id res chain seq x y z
N MET A 1 -9.90 -17.05 -3.04
CA MET A 1 -9.00 -16.33 -3.95
C MET A 1 -7.63 -16.21 -3.32
N ASN A 2 -6.61 -16.31 -4.13
CA ASN A 2 -5.25 -16.31 -3.67
C ASN A 2 -4.66 -14.91 -3.85
N TYR A 3 -4.24 -14.29 -2.74
CA TYR A 3 -3.67 -12.94 -2.79
C TYR A 3 -2.15 -12.95 -2.87
N GLN A 4 -1.56 -14.10 -3.16
CA GLN A 4 -0.11 -14.24 -3.18
C GLN A 4 0.55 -13.33 -4.22
N HIS A 5 -0.11 -13.15 -5.37
CA HIS A 5 0.43 -12.27 -6.40
C HIS A 5 0.47 -10.82 -5.94
N ILE A 6 -0.57 -10.38 -5.24
CA ILE A 6 -0.60 -9.03 -4.71
C ILE A 6 0.46 -8.87 -3.62
N GLU A 7 0.57 -9.86 -2.75
CA GLU A 7 1.56 -9.84 -1.70
C GLU A 7 2.97 -9.75 -2.28
N ASN A 8 3.27 -10.57 -3.28
CA ASN A 8 4.60 -10.57 -3.90
C ASN A 8 4.90 -9.23 -4.58
N LEU A 9 3.90 -8.65 -5.22
CA LEU A 9 4.06 -7.35 -5.86
C LEU A 9 4.38 -6.28 -4.83
N LEU A 10 3.66 -6.28 -3.72
CA LEU A 10 3.87 -5.28 -2.67
C LEU A 10 5.24 -5.44 -2.02
N ILE A 11 5.70 -6.68 -1.86
CA ILE A 11 7.02 -6.93 -1.31
C ILE A 11 8.11 -6.35 -2.22
N ARG A 12 7.92 -6.44 -3.53
CA ARG A 12 8.87 -5.85 -4.47
C ARG A 12 8.96 -4.33 -4.33
N PHE A 13 7.85 -3.71 -3.96
CA PHE A 13 7.82 -2.25 -3.81
C PHE A 13 8.10 -1.80 -2.38
N ARG A 14 8.47 -2.74 -1.51
CA ARG A 14 8.74 -2.40 -0.11
C ARG A 14 9.82 -1.33 -0.03
N GLY A 15 9.57 -0.30 0.75
CA GLY A 15 10.46 0.84 0.87
C GLY A 15 10.26 1.90 -0.18
N GLN A 16 9.40 1.65 -1.17
CA GLN A 16 9.12 2.62 -2.22
C GLN A 16 7.75 3.23 -2.02
N SER A 17 7.56 4.41 -2.60
CA SER A 17 6.26 5.07 -2.55
C SER A 17 5.36 4.49 -3.63
N VAL A 18 4.13 4.21 -3.26
CA VAL A 18 3.14 3.63 -4.17
C VAL A 18 1.81 4.33 -3.98
N THR A 19 0.95 4.16 -4.98
CA THR A 19 -0.46 4.56 -4.89
C THR A 19 -1.28 3.29 -4.94
N ILE A 20 -2.14 3.11 -3.95
CA ILE A 20 -3.01 1.94 -3.86
C ILE A 20 -4.45 2.40 -4.00
N LYS A 21 -5.17 1.80 -4.94
CA LYS A 21 -6.60 2.03 -5.09
C LYS A 21 -7.34 0.83 -4.53
N THR A 22 -8.41 1.11 -3.80
CA THR A 22 -9.22 0.04 -3.22
C THR A 22 -10.53 -0.10 -3.96
N THR A 23 -11.15 -1.25 -3.81
CA THR A 23 -12.41 -1.55 -4.50
C THR A 23 -13.55 -0.68 -3.99
N SER A 24 -13.41 -0.10 -2.80
CA SER A 24 -14.40 0.82 -2.24
C SER A 24 -14.24 2.24 -2.76
N GLY A 25 -13.26 2.49 -3.61
CA GLY A 25 -13.03 3.82 -4.18
C GLY A 25 -12.00 4.65 -3.44
N GLY A 26 -11.39 4.10 -2.38
CA GLY A 26 -10.36 4.81 -1.67
C GLY A 26 -9.04 4.82 -2.43
N VAL A 27 -8.28 5.89 -2.27
CA VAL A 27 -6.95 6.01 -2.87
C VAL A 27 -5.97 6.37 -1.75
N TYR A 28 -4.93 5.58 -1.62
CA TYR A 28 -3.94 5.77 -0.57
C TYR A 28 -2.56 5.88 -1.17
N GLU A 29 -1.80 6.86 -0.74
CA GLU A 29 -0.43 7.08 -1.21
C GLU A 29 0.51 7.06 -0.03
N GLY A 30 1.64 6.41 -0.21
CA GLY A 30 2.64 6.35 0.84
C GLY A 30 3.71 5.33 0.50
N SER A 31 4.68 5.20 1.40
CA SER A 31 5.72 4.19 1.24
C SER A 31 5.32 2.92 1.97
N ILE A 32 5.63 1.78 1.35
CA ILE A 32 5.33 0.50 1.94
C ILE A 32 6.30 0.24 3.08
N SER A 33 5.74 0.07 4.28
CA SER A 33 6.54 -0.17 5.47
C SER A 33 6.55 -1.65 5.83
N ASP A 34 5.45 -2.36 5.59
CA ASP A 34 5.39 -3.79 5.90
C ASP A 34 4.32 -4.44 5.04
N VAL A 35 4.50 -5.72 4.77
CA VAL A 35 3.55 -6.50 3.98
C VAL A 35 3.36 -7.85 4.65
N THR A 36 2.12 -8.22 4.88
CA THR A 36 1.78 -9.55 5.38
C THR A 36 0.87 -10.23 4.37
N ASN A 37 0.45 -11.44 4.69
CA ASN A 37 -0.47 -12.15 3.81
C ASN A 37 -1.91 -11.63 3.91
N ASP A 38 -2.17 -10.69 4.82
CA ASP A 38 -3.51 -10.13 5.03
C ASP A 38 -3.59 -8.65 4.68
N TYR A 39 -2.50 -7.90 4.90
CA TYR A 39 -2.55 -6.44 4.75
C TYR A 39 -1.20 -5.89 4.34
N VAL A 40 -1.23 -4.64 3.93
CA VAL A 40 -0.02 -3.84 3.69
C VAL A 40 -0.11 -2.61 4.57
N ALA A 41 1.02 -2.25 5.18
CA ALA A 41 1.13 -1.05 6.00
C ALA A 41 1.84 0.02 5.20
N LEU A 42 1.20 1.17 5.09
CA LEU A 42 1.74 2.32 4.36
C LEU A 42 2.05 3.44 5.33
N LYS A 43 3.17 4.08 5.14
CA LYS A 43 3.46 5.33 5.83
C LYS A 43 3.05 6.47 4.93
N ALA A 44 1.95 7.11 5.28
CA ALA A 44 1.48 8.25 4.52
C ALA A 44 2.35 9.45 4.84
N LYS A 45 2.71 10.20 3.81
CA LYS A 45 3.49 11.42 4.00
C LYS A 45 2.56 12.58 4.23
N ASN A 46 2.63 13.15 5.42
CA ASN A 46 1.92 14.39 5.73
C ASN A 46 2.94 15.44 6.08
N GLU A 47 2.92 16.55 5.37
CA GLU A 47 3.85 17.62 5.62
C GLU A 47 3.67 18.18 7.05
N GLY A 48 4.77 18.25 7.77
CA GLY A 48 4.78 18.85 9.09
C GLY A 48 4.07 18.05 10.16
N GLN A 49 3.72 16.80 9.87
CA GLN A 49 3.01 15.96 10.83
C GLN A 49 3.74 14.66 11.04
N GLU A 50 3.38 13.97 12.11
CA GLU A 50 3.93 12.66 12.37
C GLU A 50 3.49 11.69 11.29
N ASP A 51 4.30 10.67 11.07
CA ASP A 51 3.99 9.63 10.11
C ASP A 51 2.71 8.93 10.51
N ASN A 52 1.76 8.86 9.60
CA ASN A 52 0.54 8.11 9.81
C ASN A 52 0.66 6.76 9.12
N LEU A 53 0.35 5.72 9.87
CA LEU A 53 0.36 4.38 9.34
C LEU A 53 -1.05 4.03 8.87
N VAL A 54 -1.16 3.62 7.61
CA VAL A 54 -2.43 3.20 7.04
C VAL A 54 -2.33 1.72 6.75
N ILE A 55 -3.30 0.96 7.23
CA ILE A 55 -3.36 -0.48 6.98
C ILE A 55 -4.42 -0.73 5.92
N VAL A 56 -4.00 -1.34 4.82
CA VAL A 56 -4.90 -1.67 3.73
C VAL A 56 -4.97 -3.18 3.59
N LEU A 57 -6.17 -3.72 3.68
CA LEU A 57 -6.36 -5.16 3.55
C LEU A 57 -6.15 -5.59 2.10
N LEU A 58 -5.45 -6.70 1.91
CA LEU A 58 -5.09 -7.13 0.56
C LEU A 58 -6.32 -7.41 -0.30
N HIS A 59 -7.38 -7.96 0.29
CA HIS A 59 -8.57 -8.29 -0.48
C HIS A 59 -9.35 -7.05 -0.93
N SER A 60 -8.99 -5.89 -0.40
CA SER A 60 -9.63 -4.62 -0.79
C SER A 60 -8.86 -3.88 -1.87
N ILE A 61 -7.70 -4.37 -2.26
CA ILE A 61 -6.86 -3.67 -3.23
C ILE A 61 -7.34 -3.95 -4.64
N GLU A 62 -7.62 -2.88 -5.37
CA GLU A 62 -7.95 -2.96 -6.78
C GLU A 62 -6.72 -2.84 -7.65
N SER A 63 -5.84 -1.89 -7.33
CA SER A 63 -4.64 -1.68 -8.10
C SER A 63 -3.55 -1.06 -7.25
N VAL A 64 -2.31 -1.31 -7.64
CA VAL A 64 -1.13 -0.74 -7.00
C VAL A 64 -0.26 -0.17 -8.11
N SER A 65 0.15 1.09 -7.95
CA SER A 65 1.01 1.75 -8.93
C SER A 65 2.21 2.35 -8.22
N PRO A 66 3.43 2.14 -8.72
CA PRO A 66 4.57 2.83 -8.15
C PRO A 66 4.46 4.32 -8.44
N GLN A 67 4.82 5.13 -7.46
CA GLN A 67 4.88 6.57 -7.66
C GLN A 67 6.19 6.91 -8.35
N THR A 68 6.10 7.65 -9.44
CA THR A 68 7.28 8.18 -10.10
C THR A 68 7.28 9.69 -9.89
N ASN A 69 8.43 10.20 -9.53
CA ASN A 69 8.59 11.64 -9.39
C ASN A 69 9.12 12.24 -10.68
#